data_7096f42185eda17b7d83f62aed933f59
#
_entry.id   7096f42185eda17b7d83f62aed933f59
#
_cell.length_a   1.000
_cell.length_b   1.000
_cell.length_c   1.000
_cell.angle_alpha   90.00
_cell.angle_beta   90.00
_cell.angle_gamma   90.00
#
_symmetry.space_group_name_H-M   'P 1'
#
loop_
_entity.id
_entity.type
_entity.pdbx_description
1 polymer ?
#
loop_
_entity_poly.entity_id
_entity_poly.type
_entity_poly.pdbx_seq_one_letter_code
_entity_poly.pdbx_strand_id
1 'polypeptide(L)'
;EIAVIPGAHNEEAGAAADRTMLAASPLPTAVLAGNDRCALGILDVFTRAGVDVPQQVSLIGYDDSRLSENPRIDLTTIHQDAPEMARQSVELAVQMLVDGPSRASDVVLEPTLVVRGTTAPPHY
;
A
#
# COMPACT_ATOMS: atom_id res chain seq x y z
N GLU A 1 -10.75 -6.26 15.64
CA GLU A 1 -10.53 -4.81 15.94
C GLU A 1 -9.62 -4.21 14.89
N ILE A 2 -9.90 -2.98 14.44
CA ILE A 2 -9.06 -2.24 13.49
C ILE A 2 -8.46 -1.05 14.20
N ALA A 3 -7.14 -0.92 14.18
CA ALA A 3 -6.42 0.25 14.67
C ALA A 3 -5.86 1.06 13.49
N VAL A 4 -5.91 2.38 13.57
CA VAL A 4 -5.36 3.29 12.55
C VAL A 4 -4.18 4.05 13.16
N ILE A 5 -3.02 3.96 12.52
CA ILE A 5 -1.81 4.70 12.91
C ILE A 5 -1.57 5.77 11.84
N PRO A 6 -1.75 7.06 12.14
CA PRO A 6 -1.49 8.12 11.19
C PRO A 6 0.01 8.27 10.91
N GLY A 7 0.35 8.60 9.65
CA GLY A 7 1.75 8.77 9.23
C GLY A 7 1.86 9.37 7.83
N ALA A 8 3.10 9.63 7.40
CA ALA A 8 3.41 10.03 6.04
C ALA A 8 3.60 8.80 5.12
N HIS A 9 3.63 9.03 3.81
CA HIS A 9 3.74 7.98 2.79
C HIS A 9 5.21 7.71 2.41
N ASN A 10 6.02 7.38 3.41
CA ASN A 10 7.44 7.09 3.23
C ASN A 10 7.92 5.98 4.19
N GLU A 11 9.14 5.49 4.00
CA GLU A 11 9.71 4.38 4.76
C GLU A 11 9.91 4.75 6.25
N GLU A 12 10.26 6.00 6.55
CA GLU A 12 10.43 6.46 7.93
C GLU A 12 9.14 6.39 8.73
N ALA A 13 8.03 6.81 8.11
CA ALA A 13 6.71 6.73 8.74
C ALA A 13 6.27 5.28 8.95
N GLY A 14 6.55 4.40 7.98
CA GLY A 14 6.33 2.96 8.12
C GLY A 14 7.11 2.38 9.30
N ALA A 15 8.40 2.68 9.36
CA ALA A 15 9.26 2.23 10.46
C ALA A 15 8.86 2.80 11.84
N ALA A 16 8.30 4.01 11.88
CA ALA A 16 7.80 4.61 13.12
C ALA A 16 6.48 3.96 13.58
N ALA A 17 5.56 3.69 12.66
CA ALA A 17 4.31 2.99 12.92
C ALA A 17 4.56 1.57 13.45
N ASP A 18 5.54 0.89 12.89
CA ASP A 18 5.89 -0.47 13.28
C ASP A 18 6.39 -0.57 14.72
N ARG A 19 7.19 0.40 15.20
CA ARG A 19 7.57 0.45 16.61
C ARG A 19 6.37 0.51 17.56
N THR A 20 5.32 1.18 17.13
CA THR A 20 4.05 1.24 17.88
C THR A 20 3.36 -0.13 17.87
N MET A 21 3.36 -0.81 16.74
CA MET A 21 2.78 -2.15 16.60
C MET A 21 3.56 -3.20 17.39
N LEU A 22 4.90 -3.14 17.37
CA LEU A 22 5.76 -4.05 18.16
C LEU A 22 5.59 -3.88 19.67
N ALA A 23 5.21 -2.68 20.13
CA ALA A 23 4.89 -2.45 21.52
C ALA A 23 3.51 -2.97 21.93
N ALA A 24 2.66 -3.31 20.96
CA ALA A 24 1.34 -3.87 21.21
C ALA A 24 1.43 -5.37 21.55
N SER A 25 0.50 -5.82 22.40
CA SER A 25 0.35 -7.24 22.73
C SER A 25 -1.14 -7.59 22.74
N PRO A 26 -1.59 -8.49 21.89
CA PRO A 26 -0.85 -9.21 20.84
C PRO A 26 -0.48 -8.32 19.64
N LEU A 27 0.47 -8.78 18.80
CA LEU A 27 0.75 -8.19 17.49
C LEU A 27 -0.50 -8.27 16.60
N PRO A 28 -0.67 -7.29 15.67
CA PRO A 28 -1.73 -7.40 14.66
C PRO A 28 -1.49 -8.60 13.75
N THR A 29 -2.53 -9.27 13.31
CA THR A 29 -2.43 -10.40 12.36
C THR A 29 -2.22 -9.95 10.93
N ALA A 30 -2.55 -8.70 10.62
CA ALA A 30 -2.36 -8.10 9.31
C ALA A 30 -2.17 -6.58 9.40
N VAL A 31 -1.39 -6.04 8.48
CA VAL A 31 -1.14 -4.61 8.32
C VAL A 31 -1.42 -4.20 6.88
N LEU A 32 -2.25 -3.18 6.72
CA LEU A 32 -2.44 -2.48 5.45
C LEU A 32 -1.67 -1.16 5.52
N ALA A 33 -0.60 -1.05 4.78
CA ALA A 33 0.21 0.16 4.69
C ALA A 33 -0.40 1.15 3.69
N GLY A 34 -0.23 2.44 3.92
CA GLY A 34 -0.76 3.49 3.06
C GLY A 34 -0.17 3.50 1.64
N ASN A 35 1.04 2.96 1.47
CA ASN A 35 1.67 2.69 0.17
C ASN A 35 2.83 1.69 0.32
N ASP A 36 3.44 1.30 -0.82
CA ASP A 36 4.55 0.34 -0.85
C ASP A 36 5.78 0.83 -0.08
N ARG A 37 6.08 2.13 -0.11
CA ARG A 37 7.21 2.70 0.64
C ARG A 37 7.01 2.58 2.15
N CYS A 38 5.80 2.84 2.64
CA CYS A 38 5.46 2.58 4.04
C CYS A 38 5.60 1.09 4.38
N ALA A 39 5.10 0.21 3.50
CA ALA A 39 5.20 -1.23 3.68
C ALA A 39 6.67 -1.69 3.79
N LEU A 40 7.57 -1.12 2.99
CA LEU A 40 9.01 -1.41 3.09
C LEU A 40 9.60 -1.00 4.43
N GLY A 41 9.24 0.17 4.95
CA GLY A 41 9.67 0.62 6.27
C GLY A 41 9.20 -0.32 7.38
N ILE A 42 7.95 -0.79 7.30
CA ILE A 42 7.39 -1.79 8.23
C ILE A 42 8.14 -3.12 8.09
N LEU A 43 8.33 -3.62 6.88
CA LEU A 43 9.02 -4.90 6.63
C LEU A 43 10.45 -4.90 7.15
N ASP A 44 11.20 -3.79 7.00
CA ASP A 44 12.56 -3.65 7.54
C ASP A 44 12.58 -3.80 9.07
N VAL A 45 11.68 -3.11 9.77
CA VAL A 45 11.64 -3.16 11.24
C VAL A 45 11.13 -4.52 11.72
N PHE A 46 10.10 -5.11 11.10
CA PHE A 46 9.64 -6.46 11.42
C PHE A 46 10.77 -7.48 11.25
N THR A 47 11.50 -7.43 10.14
CA THR A 47 12.64 -8.31 9.88
C THR A 47 13.70 -8.19 10.97
N ARG A 48 14.06 -6.97 11.36
CA ARG A 48 15.06 -6.72 12.44
C ARG A 48 14.56 -7.17 13.81
N ALA A 49 13.26 -7.12 14.05
CA ALA A 49 12.64 -7.58 15.29
C ALA A 49 12.39 -9.09 15.33
N GLY A 50 12.67 -9.81 14.24
CA GLY A 50 12.43 -11.24 14.13
C GLY A 50 10.95 -11.61 13.99
N VAL A 51 10.11 -10.67 13.55
CA VAL A 51 8.71 -10.93 13.20
C VAL A 51 8.65 -11.54 11.81
N ASP A 52 8.02 -12.69 11.69
CA ASP A 52 7.92 -13.44 10.44
C ASP A 52 6.73 -12.94 9.61
N VAL A 53 7.03 -12.40 8.43
CA VAL A 53 6.06 -12.01 7.41
C VAL A 53 6.13 -13.02 6.27
N PRO A 54 5.05 -13.70 5.91
CA PRO A 54 3.65 -13.47 6.33
C PRO A 54 3.17 -14.30 7.51
N GLN A 55 4.00 -15.16 8.12
CA GLN A 55 3.55 -16.21 9.04
C GLN A 55 2.94 -15.66 10.34
N GLN A 56 3.49 -14.60 10.91
CA GLN A 56 2.96 -13.96 12.11
C GLN A 56 2.07 -12.75 11.77
N VAL A 57 2.47 -11.98 10.75
CA VAL A 57 1.77 -10.76 10.32
C VAL A 57 1.72 -10.72 8.80
N SER A 58 0.55 -10.66 8.21
CA SER A 58 0.40 -10.36 6.79
C SER A 58 0.60 -8.86 6.53
N LEU A 59 1.30 -8.51 5.44
CA LEU A 59 1.57 -7.12 5.07
C LEU A 59 1.10 -6.85 3.65
N ILE A 60 0.33 -5.75 3.47
CA ILE A 60 -0.16 -5.29 2.17
C ILE A 60 0.27 -3.85 1.96
N GLY A 61 0.83 -3.55 0.78
CA GLY A 61 1.14 -2.20 0.32
C GLY A 61 0.03 -1.60 -0.56
N TYR A 62 0.37 -0.49 -1.20
CA TYR A 62 -0.48 0.18 -2.19
C TYR A 62 0.44 0.89 -3.19
N ASP A 63 0.14 0.89 -4.48
CA ASP A 63 0.76 1.48 -5.67
C ASP A 63 1.22 0.45 -6.70
N ASP A 64 1.60 -0.76 -6.31
CA ASP A 64 2.26 -1.77 -7.16
C ASP A 64 3.51 -1.20 -7.85
N SER A 65 4.33 -0.56 -7.05
CA SER A 65 5.59 0.03 -7.49
C SER A 65 6.63 -1.05 -7.86
N ARG A 66 7.65 -0.68 -8.61
CA ARG A 66 8.77 -1.61 -8.95
C ARG A 66 9.44 -2.23 -7.72
N LEU A 67 9.32 -1.60 -6.56
CA LEU A 67 9.87 -2.13 -5.31
C LEU A 67 9.09 -3.35 -4.84
N SER A 68 7.77 -3.36 -5.02
CA SER A 68 6.92 -4.49 -4.63
C SER A 68 7.22 -5.76 -5.43
N GLU A 69 7.68 -5.62 -6.68
CA GLU A 69 8.04 -6.75 -7.55
C GLU A 69 9.42 -7.36 -7.25
N ASN A 70 10.24 -6.71 -6.41
CA ASN A 70 11.56 -7.23 -6.08
C ASN A 70 11.42 -8.60 -5.41
N PRO A 71 12.07 -9.67 -5.93
CA PRO A 71 11.92 -11.02 -5.38
C PRO A 71 12.34 -11.20 -3.91
N ARG A 72 13.09 -10.26 -3.35
CA ARG A 72 13.45 -10.26 -1.92
C ARG A 72 12.39 -9.64 -1.04
N ILE A 73 11.50 -8.85 -1.64
CA ILE A 73 10.42 -8.13 -0.96
C ILE A 73 9.12 -8.87 -1.20
N ASP A 74 8.84 -9.18 -2.45
CA ASP A 74 7.68 -9.94 -2.95
C ASP A 74 6.36 -9.46 -2.30
N LEU A 75 6.16 -8.11 -2.31
CA LEU A 75 5.11 -7.45 -1.57
C LEU A 75 3.75 -7.60 -2.25
N THR A 76 2.80 -8.17 -1.53
CA THR A 76 1.37 -8.06 -1.87
C THR A 76 0.95 -6.60 -1.80
N THR A 77 0.30 -6.10 -2.84
CA THR A 77 -0.03 -4.68 -2.96
C THR A 77 -1.29 -4.46 -3.79
N ILE A 78 -1.78 -3.23 -3.80
CA ILE A 78 -2.88 -2.79 -4.65
C ILE A 78 -2.28 -2.08 -5.86
N HIS A 79 -2.57 -2.61 -7.04
CA HIS A 79 -2.18 -1.97 -8.31
C HIS A 79 -3.07 -0.78 -8.62
N GLN A 80 -2.45 0.38 -8.82
CA GLN A 80 -3.06 1.55 -9.43
C GLN A 80 -2.54 1.67 -10.86
N ASP A 81 -3.44 1.75 -11.84
CA ASP A 81 -3.03 1.99 -13.23
C ASP A 81 -2.63 3.48 -13.43
N ALA A 82 -1.43 3.83 -12.97
CA ALA A 82 -0.92 5.20 -13.06
C ALA A 82 -0.80 5.72 -14.51
N PRO A 83 -0.40 4.91 -15.53
CA PRO A 83 -0.46 5.32 -16.92
C PRO A 83 -1.88 5.68 -17.38
N GLU A 84 -2.88 4.87 -17.04
CA GLU A 84 -4.27 5.14 -17.39
C GLU A 84 -4.82 6.35 -16.63
N MET A 85 -4.48 6.52 -15.35
CA MET A 85 -4.81 7.73 -14.57
C MET A 85 -4.26 8.99 -15.24
N ALA A 86 -3.01 8.95 -15.68
CA ALA A 86 -2.36 10.08 -16.36
C ALA A 86 -3.05 10.39 -17.71
N ARG A 87 -3.35 9.37 -18.51
CA ARG A 87 -4.04 9.50 -19.78
C ARG A 87 -5.42 10.14 -19.58
N GLN A 88 -6.24 9.61 -18.69
CA GLN A 88 -7.57 10.11 -18.36
C GLN A 88 -7.54 11.54 -17.83
N SER A 89 -6.56 11.86 -16.98
CA SER A 89 -6.40 13.20 -16.44
C SER A 89 -6.11 14.23 -17.53
N VAL A 90 -5.24 13.89 -18.48
CA VAL A 90 -4.91 14.79 -19.62
C VAL A 90 -6.11 14.96 -20.55
N GLU A 91 -6.80 13.88 -20.89
CA GLU A 91 -8.02 13.92 -21.72
C GLU A 91 -9.10 14.79 -21.08
N LEU A 92 -9.34 14.60 -19.79
CA LEU A 92 -10.31 15.39 -19.05
C LEU A 92 -9.93 16.88 -19.02
N ALA A 93 -8.66 17.18 -18.78
CA ALA A 93 -8.17 18.57 -18.79
C ALA A 93 -8.35 19.24 -20.16
N VAL A 94 -8.04 18.53 -21.24
CA VAL A 94 -8.25 19.03 -22.61
C VAL A 94 -9.75 19.25 -22.88
N GLN A 95 -10.59 18.31 -22.50
CA GLN A 95 -12.03 18.44 -22.66
C GLN A 95 -12.60 19.64 -21.90
N MET A 96 -12.13 19.87 -20.67
CA MET A 96 -12.53 21.06 -19.88
C MET A 96 -12.11 22.38 -20.54
N LEU A 97 -10.96 22.40 -21.22
CA LEU A 97 -10.50 23.59 -21.96
C LEU A 97 -11.32 23.87 -23.22
N VAL A 98 -11.79 22.82 -23.90
CA VAL A 98 -12.55 22.95 -25.17
C VAL A 98 -14.04 23.16 -24.90
N ASP A 99 -14.63 22.36 -24.02
CA ASP A 99 -16.08 22.29 -23.84
C ASP A 99 -16.58 23.04 -22.56
N GLY A 100 -15.63 23.50 -21.74
CA GLY A 100 -15.91 24.12 -20.45
C GLY A 100 -16.07 23.12 -19.30
N PRO A 101 -15.94 23.60 -18.05
CA PRO A 101 -15.87 22.74 -16.85
C PRO A 101 -17.17 21.99 -16.52
N SER A 102 -18.30 22.41 -17.04
CA SER A 102 -19.60 21.82 -16.76
C SER A 102 -19.84 20.44 -17.40
N ARG A 103 -18.95 19.97 -18.28
CA ARG A 103 -19.03 18.66 -18.94
C ARG A 103 -18.06 17.63 -18.39
N ALA A 104 -17.19 18.00 -17.46
CA ALA A 104 -16.28 17.07 -16.84
C ALA A 104 -17.08 16.13 -15.87
N SER A 105 -16.99 14.83 -16.11
CA SER A 105 -17.51 13.80 -15.21
C SER A 105 -16.38 13.18 -14.42
N ASP A 106 -16.65 12.79 -13.19
CA ASP A 106 -15.68 12.01 -12.41
C ASP A 106 -15.39 10.67 -13.10
N VAL A 107 -14.11 10.35 -13.23
CA VAL A 107 -13.64 9.06 -13.72
C VAL A 107 -13.05 8.29 -12.55
N VAL A 108 -13.60 7.12 -12.27
CA VAL A 108 -13.12 6.22 -11.23
C VAL A 108 -12.46 5.01 -11.89
N LEU A 109 -11.17 4.82 -11.63
CA LEU A 109 -10.44 3.61 -12.02
C LEU A 109 -10.46 2.62 -10.88
N GLU A 110 -10.85 1.38 -11.16
CA GLU A 110 -10.88 0.33 -10.13
C GLU A 110 -9.47 -0.23 -9.90
N PRO A 111 -8.97 -0.16 -8.66
CA PRO A 111 -7.69 -0.77 -8.32
C PRO A 111 -7.83 -2.30 -8.26
N THR A 112 -6.73 -3.02 -8.44
CA THR A 112 -6.69 -4.48 -8.36
C THR A 112 -5.69 -4.99 -7.33
N LEU A 113 -6.04 -6.06 -6.63
CA LEU A 113 -5.14 -6.71 -5.68
C LEU A 113 -4.12 -7.59 -6.42
N VAL A 114 -2.84 -7.37 -6.15
CA VAL A 114 -1.73 -8.19 -6.64
C VAL A 114 -1.16 -8.98 -5.46
N VAL A 115 -1.49 -10.27 -5.40
CA VAL A 115 -1.06 -11.16 -4.31
C VAL A 115 0.36 -11.65 -4.58
N ARG A 116 1.25 -11.48 -3.59
CA ARG A 116 2.64 -11.95 -3.58
C ARG A 116 2.97 -12.63 -2.24
N GLY A 117 4.24 -12.64 -1.84
CA GLY A 117 4.74 -13.44 -0.70
C GLY A 117 4.48 -12.86 0.69
N THR A 118 4.01 -11.62 0.83
CA THR A 118 3.84 -10.99 2.17
C THR A 118 2.47 -11.20 2.80
N THR A 119 1.62 -12.05 2.23
CA THR A 119 0.31 -12.40 2.80
C THR A 119 0.10 -13.90 2.85
N ALA A 120 -0.56 -14.37 3.92
CA ALA A 120 -0.94 -15.76 4.12
C ALA A 120 -2.37 -15.85 4.71
N PRO A 121 -3.02 -17.02 4.63
CA PRO A 121 -4.26 -17.25 5.35
C PRO A 121 -4.08 -17.04 6.86
N PRO A 122 -5.10 -16.52 7.56
CA PRO A 122 -5.00 -16.31 9.01
C PRO A 122 -4.79 -17.63 9.75
N HIS A 123 -3.92 -17.60 10.74
CA HIS A 123 -3.77 -18.72 11.69
C HIS A 123 -4.78 -18.52 12.84
N TYR A 124 -5.63 -19.52 13.03
CA TYR A 124 -6.60 -19.57 14.14
C TYR A 124 -6.08 -20.47 15.25
#